data_07421a32c6ae293e9aabdcb8a1565223
#
_entry.id   07421a32c6ae293e9aabdcb8a1565223
#
_cell.length_a   1.000
_cell.length_b   1.000
_cell.length_c   1.000
_cell.angle_alpha   90.00
_cell.angle_beta   90.00
_cell.angle_gamma   90.00
#
_symmetry.space_group_name_H-M   'P 1'
#
loop_
_entity.id
_entity.type
_entity.pdbx_description
1 polymer ?
#
loop_
_entity_poly.entity_id
_entity_poly.type
_entity_poly.pdbx_seq_one_letter_code
_entity_poly.pdbx_strand_id
1 'polypeptide(L)'
;NMGNEILESFLQHGFTSAGYFYDDVNFNKGFPTEEKVVHSIRQQSEAVYAILLYLKYEKSQGRKHTEWENHIKKILDGFIKLQKKDGNFARKFHDDGSDIDASGGSTPSATSALVMGYRYFGKKQYLEAARRTIDYLEKNIISKSDYFSSTLDANCEDKEAAISAVTANYYMASVTKGKERQRYIDLCQKAAYFALSWYYLWDVPFALGHYAAAPFHQLHLFFVDADD
;
A
#
# COMPACT_ATOMS: atom_id res chain seq x y z
N ASN A 1 16.17 -2.44 23.22
CA ASN A 1 16.11 -3.22 21.96
C ASN A 1 16.08 -2.21 20.81
N MET A 2 17.12 -2.22 19.97
CA MET A 2 17.32 -1.29 18.84
C MET A 2 16.02 -1.04 18.01
N GLY A 3 15.21 -2.08 17.76
CA GLY A 3 13.95 -1.90 17.03
C GLY A 3 12.95 -1.00 17.75
N ASN A 4 12.83 -1.11 19.06
CA ASN A 4 11.94 -0.25 19.84
C ASN A 4 12.46 1.20 19.87
N GLU A 5 13.77 1.40 19.98
CA GLU A 5 14.40 2.73 19.97
C GLU A 5 14.17 3.45 18.63
N ILE A 6 14.24 2.71 17.51
CA ILE A 6 13.90 3.24 16.18
C ILE A 6 12.42 3.66 16.14
N LEU A 7 11.50 2.80 16.60
CA LEU A 7 10.07 3.11 16.62
C LEU A 7 9.76 4.30 17.53
N GLU A 8 10.41 4.42 18.68
CA GLU A 8 10.25 5.57 19.58
C GLU A 8 10.75 6.87 18.93
N SER A 9 11.87 6.81 18.21
CA SER A 9 12.36 7.95 17.43
C SER A 9 11.38 8.38 16.34
N PHE A 10 10.79 7.43 15.62
CA PHE A 10 9.73 7.72 14.65
C PHE A 10 8.49 8.33 15.30
N LEU A 11 8.10 7.87 16.48
CA LEU A 11 6.96 8.42 17.20
C LEU A 11 7.16 9.90 17.54
N GLN A 12 8.40 10.29 17.86
CA GLN A 12 8.74 11.67 18.22
C GLN A 12 8.95 12.60 17.03
N HIS A 13 9.48 12.09 15.93
CA HIS A 13 9.99 12.93 14.83
C HIS A 13 9.47 12.55 13.44
N GLY A 14 8.77 11.43 13.31
CA GLY A 14 8.39 10.87 12.01
C GLY A 14 7.09 11.41 11.42
N PHE A 15 6.41 12.36 12.10
CA PHE A 15 5.10 12.85 11.68
C PHE A 15 5.12 14.34 11.33
N THR A 16 4.36 14.70 10.29
CA THR A 16 4.09 16.08 9.93
C THR A 16 3.08 16.73 10.88
N SER A 17 2.87 18.03 10.75
CA SER A 17 1.87 18.78 11.54
C SER A 17 0.43 18.26 11.31
N ALA A 18 0.11 17.83 10.08
CA ALA A 18 -1.17 17.19 9.80
C ALA A 18 -1.27 15.76 10.36
N GLY A 19 -0.13 15.14 10.69
CA GLY A 19 -0.02 13.83 11.35
C GLY A 19 0.14 12.66 10.39
N TYR A 20 0.54 12.90 9.15
CA TYR A 20 1.03 11.88 8.23
C TYR A 20 2.51 11.58 8.51
N PHE A 21 3.00 10.42 8.08
CA PHE A 21 4.43 10.14 8.09
C PHE A 21 5.17 11.05 7.11
N TYR A 22 6.38 11.48 7.46
CA TYR A 22 7.28 12.02 6.44
C TYR A 22 7.66 10.93 5.46
N ASP A 23 7.36 11.11 4.17
CA ASP A 23 7.73 10.18 3.11
C ASP A 23 9.20 10.24 2.77
N ASP A 24 9.83 11.40 2.96
CA ASP A 24 11.24 11.64 2.69
C ASP A 24 11.88 12.54 3.75
N VAL A 25 13.09 12.17 4.15
CA VAL A 25 13.94 12.97 5.05
C VAL A 25 15.34 12.98 4.51
N ASN A 26 15.84 14.16 4.16
CA ASN A 26 17.21 14.30 3.68
C ASN A 26 18.19 14.32 4.85
N PHE A 27 19.10 13.36 4.94
CA PHE A 27 20.09 13.26 6.01
C PHE A 27 20.97 14.52 6.19
N ASN A 28 21.22 15.25 5.12
CA ASN A 28 22.05 16.46 5.16
C ASN A 28 21.24 17.73 5.40
N LYS A 29 19.97 17.75 5.04
CA LYS A 29 19.09 18.93 5.08
C LYS A 29 18.01 18.84 6.15
N GLY A 30 17.85 17.67 6.77
CA GLY A 30 16.77 17.39 7.73
C GLY A 30 15.40 17.23 7.08
N PHE A 31 14.37 17.52 7.84
CA PHE A 31 12.98 17.43 7.39
C PHE A 31 12.66 18.52 6.37
N PRO A 32 11.79 18.24 5.37
CA PRO A 32 11.31 19.26 4.44
C PRO A 32 10.51 20.33 5.20
N THR A 33 10.52 21.57 4.68
CA THR A 33 9.60 22.61 5.17
C THR A 33 8.16 22.23 4.86
N GLU A 34 7.20 22.67 5.66
CA GLU A 34 5.77 22.29 5.52
C GLU A 34 5.23 22.50 4.09
N GLU A 35 5.63 23.59 3.43
CA GLU A 35 5.25 23.89 2.04
C GLU A 35 5.79 22.89 1.00
N LYS A 36 6.80 22.09 1.36
CA LYS A 36 7.44 21.12 0.48
C LYS A 36 7.13 19.67 0.85
N VAL A 37 6.28 19.47 1.84
CA VAL A 37 5.89 18.12 2.25
C VAL A 37 4.98 17.53 1.17
N VAL A 38 5.37 16.38 0.69
CA VAL A 38 4.64 15.57 -0.30
C VAL A 38 4.43 14.18 0.27
N HIS A 39 3.22 13.69 0.19
CA HIS A 39 2.88 12.34 0.61
C HIS A 39 2.50 11.47 -0.57
N SER A 40 2.90 10.22 -0.52
CA SER A 40 2.41 9.14 -1.39
C SER A 40 1.39 8.30 -0.65
N ILE A 41 0.20 8.11 -1.20
CA ILE A 41 -0.81 7.21 -0.59
C ILE A 41 -0.25 5.80 -0.39
N ARG A 42 0.63 5.32 -1.27
CA ARG A 42 1.31 4.04 -1.15
C ARG A 42 2.18 4.00 0.09
N GLN A 43 3.13 4.94 0.25
CA GLN A 43 4.08 4.95 1.38
C GLN A 43 3.34 5.10 2.71
N GLN A 44 2.37 6.00 2.79
CA GLN A 44 1.52 6.15 3.97
C GLN A 44 0.77 4.85 4.31
N SER A 45 0.25 4.16 3.31
CA SER A 45 -0.47 2.89 3.49
C SER A 45 0.43 1.75 3.96
N GLU A 46 1.62 1.63 3.37
CA GLU A 46 2.60 0.61 3.74
C GLU A 46 3.10 0.83 5.19
N ALA A 47 3.37 2.08 5.58
CA ALA A 47 3.75 2.43 6.94
C ALA A 47 2.63 2.11 7.95
N VAL A 48 1.39 2.50 7.66
CA VAL A 48 0.22 2.17 8.50
C VAL A 48 0.06 0.66 8.65
N TYR A 49 0.18 -0.08 7.55
CA TYR A 49 0.08 -1.54 7.57
C TYR A 49 1.16 -2.17 8.44
N ALA A 50 2.42 -1.77 8.27
CA ALA A 50 3.54 -2.30 9.05
C ALA A 50 3.38 -2.03 10.55
N ILE A 51 2.99 -0.80 10.92
CA ILE A 51 2.76 -0.46 12.34
C ILE A 51 1.55 -1.22 12.92
N LEU A 52 0.48 -1.45 12.15
CA LEU A 52 -0.65 -2.25 12.62
C LEU A 52 -0.28 -3.72 12.87
N LEU A 53 0.62 -4.29 12.05
CA LEU A 53 1.18 -5.62 12.32
C LEU A 53 1.99 -5.63 13.63
N TYR A 54 2.87 -4.64 13.81
CA TYR A 54 3.62 -4.47 15.04
C TYR A 54 2.71 -4.34 16.27
N LEU A 55 1.72 -3.45 16.22
CA LEU A 55 0.76 -3.25 17.30
C LEU A 55 -0.05 -4.51 17.62
N LYS A 56 -0.42 -5.27 16.59
CA LYS A 56 -1.09 -6.57 16.77
C LYS A 56 -0.19 -7.57 17.51
N TYR A 57 1.07 -7.66 17.11
CA TYR A 57 2.06 -8.50 17.78
C TYR A 57 2.26 -8.06 19.24
N GLU A 58 2.52 -6.79 19.49
CA GLU A 58 2.73 -6.25 20.83
C GLU A 58 1.52 -6.51 21.74
N LYS A 59 0.32 -6.32 21.20
CA LYS A 59 -0.92 -6.63 21.92
C LYS A 59 -1.03 -8.12 22.28
N SER A 60 -0.60 -9.01 21.41
CA SER A 60 -0.58 -10.46 21.68
C SER A 60 0.41 -10.81 22.81
N GLN A 61 1.43 -9.97 23.02
CA GLN A 61 2.40 -10.08 24.11
C GLN A 61 1.98 -9.31 25.38
N GLY A 62 0.75 -8.80 25.43
CA GLY A 62 0.23 -8.04 26.56
C GLY A 62 0.76 -6.60 26.66
N ARG A 63 1.48 -6.10 25.65
CA ARG A 63 2.01 -4.75 25.63
C ARG A 63 1.09 -3.82 24.85
N LYS A 64 0.98 -2.57 25.29
CA LYS A 64 0.08 -1.56 24.72
C LYS A 64 0.87 -0.30 24.35
N HIS A 65 0.61 0.22 23.16
CA HIS A 65 1.25 1.40 22.59
C HIS A 65 0.20 2.43 22.17
N THR A 66 -0.42 3.07 23.15
CA THR A 66 -1.58 3.99 22.95
C THR A 66 -1.25 5.16 22.03
N GLU A 67 -0.03 5.71 22.10
CA GLU A 67 0.37 6.82 21.23
C GLU A 67 0.42 6.38 19.76
N TRP A 68 1.03 5.25 19.45
CA TRP A 68 1.03 4.66 18.12
C TRP A 68 -0.39 4.37 17.63
N GLU A 69 -1.26 3.81 18.49
CA GLU A 69 -2.66 3.56 18.15
C GLU A 69 -3.37 4.87 17.74
N ASN A 70 -3.11 5.97 18.47
CA ASN A 70 -3.70 7.27 18.18
C ASN A 70 -3.20 7.86 16.86
N HIS A 71 -1.88 7.79 16.59
CA HIS A 71 -1.31 8.27 15.33
C HIS A 71 -1.86 7.49 14.13
N ILE A 72 -1.84 6.16 14.18
CA ILE A 72 -2.34 5.32 13.09
C ILE A 72 -3.84 5.54 12.85
N LYS A 73 -4.63 5.71 13.91
CA LYS A 73 -6.04 6.04 13.79
C LYS A 73 -6.25 7.39 13.12
N LYS A 74 -5.43 8.40 13.44
CA LYS A 74 -5.49 9.74 12.82
C LYS A 74 -5.20 9.64 11.30
N ILE A 75 -4.19 8.88 10.89
CA ILE A 75 -3.86 8.66 9.48
C ILE A 75 -5.00 7.93 8.75
N LEU A 76 -5.55 6.86 9.33
CA LEU A 76 -6.68 6.14 8.74
C LEU A 76 -7.95 7.01 8.62
N ASP A 77 -8.22 7.85 9.61
CA ASP A 77 -9.32 8.83 9.55
C ASP A 77 -9.02 9.92 8.48
N GLY A 78 -7.74 10.23 8.25
CA GLY A 78 -7.25 11.05 7.13
C GLY A 78 -7.53 10.39 5.78
N PHE A 79 -7.27 9.10 5.63
CA PHE A 79 -7.58 8.37 4.40
C PHE A 79 -9.06 8.43 4.04
N ILE A 80 -9.96 8.36 5.04
CA ILE A 80 -11.40 8.54 4.80
C ILE A 80 -11.71 9.90 4.16
N LYS A 81 -10.99 10.95 4.57
CA LYS A 81 -11.17 12.31 4.03
C LYS A 81 -10.55 12.49 2.65
N LEU A 82 -9.40 11.86 2.41
CA LEU A 82 -8.68 11.90 1.12
C LEU A 82 -9.39 11.10 0.02
N GLN A 83 -10.18 10.08 0.39
CA GLN A 83 -10.84 9.22 -0.56
C GLN A 83 -11.86 10.00 -1.40
N LYS A 84 -11.74 9.93 -2.71
CA LYS A 84 -12.68 10.54 -3.65
C LYS A 84 -14.03 9.81 -3.64
N LYS A 85 -15.06 10.44 -4.20
CA LYS A 85 -16.43 9.89 -4.24
C LYS A 85 -16.52 8.55 -4.98
N ASP A 86 -15.67 8.35 -5.98
CA ASP A 86 -15.60 7.11 -6.77
C ASP A 86 -14.72 6.02 -6.14
N GLY A 87 -14.15 6.27 -4.96
CA GLY A 87 -13.28 5.34 -4.25
C GLY A 87 -11.79 5.49 -4.51
N ASN A 88 -11.41 6.39 -5.44
CA ASN A 88 -10.04 6.70 -5.80
C ASN A 88 -9.30 7.46 -4.70
N PHE A 89 -7.96 7.37 -4.75
CA PHE A 89 -7.03 8.22 -4.03
C PHE A 89 -6.06 8.90 -5.00
N ALA A 90 -5.72 10.15 -4.74
CA ALA A 90 -4.58 10.77 -5.41
C ALA A 90 -3.30 9.98 -5.10
N ARG A 91 -2.43 9.80 -6.10
CA ARG A 91 -1.14 9.12 -5.94
C ARG A 91 -0.24 9.91 -4.98
N LYS A 92 -0.22 11.25 -5.17
CA LYS A 92 0.51 12.19 -4.31
C LYS A 92 -0.39 13.33 -3.87
N PHE A 93 -0.20 13.77 -2.64
CA PHE A 93 -0.97 14.85 -2.04
C PHE A 93 -0.10 15.68 -1.08
N HIS A 94 -0.50 16.91 -0.81
CA HIS A 94 0.10 17.80 0.18
C HIS A 94 -0.37 17.48 1.59
N ASP A 95 0.31 18.04 2.58
CA ASP A 95 -0.02 17.85 4.01
C ASP A 95 -1.45 18.34 4.36
N ASP A 96 -1.98 19.32 3.63
CA ASP A 96 -3.37 19.80 3.75
C ASP A 96 -4.40 18.90 3.05
N GLY A 97 -3.95 17.84 2.36
CA GLY A 97 -4.78 16.90 1.62
C GLY A 97 -5.11 17.30 0.19
N SER A 98 -4.58 18.42 -0.32
CA SER A 98 -4.75 18.80 -1.72
C SER A 98 -3.94 17.90 -2.66
N ASP A 99 -4.51 17.63 -3.84
CA ASP A 99 -3.91 16.71 -4.81
C ASP A 99 -2.68 17.34 -5.49
N ILE A 100 -1.61 16.55 -5.63
CA ILE A 100 -0.46 16.84 -6.48
C ILE A 100 -0.53 16.00 -7.75
N ASP A 101 -0.84 14.71 -7.59
CA ASP A 101 -1.02 13.77 -8.70
C ASP A 101 -2.31 12.98 -8.46
N ALA A 102 -3.34 13.35 -9.19
CA ALA A 102 -4.67 12.77 -9.08
C ALA A 102 -4.81 11.39 -9.75
N SER A 103 -3.75 10.85 -10.39
CA SER A 103 -3.80 9.52 -11.00
C SER A 103 -4.10 8.45 -9.93
N GLY A 104 -4.99 7.53 -10.26
CA GLY A 104 -5.55 6.56 -9.31
C GLY A 104 -4.76 5.25 -9.18
N GLY A 105 -3.61 5.14 -9.83
CA GLY A 105 -2.86 3.88 -9.92
C GLY A 105 -2.39 3.32 -8.58
N SER A 106 -2.09 4.17 -7.61
CA SER A 106 -1.69 3.76 -6.25
C SER A 106 -2.88 3.48 -5.31
N THR A 107 -4.10 3.65 -5.76
CA THR A 107 -5.33 3.39 -4.98
C THR A 107 -5.37 2.00 -4.32
N PRO A 108 -4.92 0.90 -4.96
CA PRO A 108 -4.93 -0.44 -4.34
C PRO A 108 -4.20 -0.48 -3.00
N SER A 109 -3.12 0.26 -2.83
CA SER A 109 -2.28 0.24 -1.63
C SER A 109 -3.05 0.62 -0.36
N ALA A 110 -4.02 1.53 -0.46
CA ALA A 110 -4.82 1.96 0.68
C ALA A 110 -5.73 0.85 1.26
N THR A 111 -6.10 -0.15 0.44
CA THR A 111 -7.06 -1.18 0.86
C THR A 111 -6.52 -2.03 2.01
N SER A 112 -5.28 -2.49 1.92
CA SER A 112 -4.67 -3.33 2.97
C SER A 112 -4.59 -2.59 4.31
N ALA A 113 -4.18 -1.31 4.30
CA ALA A 113 -4.15 -0.48 5.51
C ALA A 113 -5.54 -0.27 6.10
N LEU A 114 -6.55 0.02 5.28
CA LEU A 114 -7.94 0.21 5.70
C LEU A 114 -8.53 -1.09 6.29
N VAL A 115 -8.31 -2.24 5.65
CA VAL A 115 -8.78 -3.54 6.16
C VAL A 115 -8.09 -3.90 7.47
N MET A 116 -6.77 -3.68 7.57
CA MET A 116 -6.04 -3.92 8.81
C MET A 116 -6.50 -2.97 9.92
N GLY A 117 -6.76 -1.71 9.59
CA GLY A 117 -7.38 -0.74 10.52
C GLY A 117 -8.76 -1.18 11.00
N TYR A 118 -9.61 -1.71 10.11
CA TYR A 118 -10.88 -2.31 10.49
C TYR A 118 -10.69 -3.50 11.45
N ARG A 119 -9.78 -4.41 11.14
CA ARG A 119 -9.50 -5.60 11.98
C ARG A 119 -8.98 -5.20 13.37
N TYR A 120 -8.17 -4.14 13.45
CA TYR A 120 -7.55 -3.71 14.69
C TYR A 120 -8.48 -2.86 15.56
N PHE A 121 -9.14 -1.85 14.97
CA PHE A 121 -9.95 -0.87 15.68
C PHE A 121 -11.46 -1.17 15.68
N GLY A 122 -11.94 -2.11 14.85
CA GLY A 122 -13.35 -2.46 14.74
C GLY A 122 -14.23 -1.40 14.03
N LYS A 123 -13.63 -0.35 13.44
CA LYS A 123 -14.36 0.76 12.82
C LYS A 123 -14.86 0.38 11.43
N LYS A 124 -16.17 0.20 11.26
CA LYS A 124 -16.80 -0.16 9.98
C LYS A 124 -16.50 0.80 8.85
N GLN A 125 -16.32 2.09 9.14
CA GLN A 125 -16.00 3.11 8.13
C GLN A 125 -14.72 2.77 7.32
N TYR A 126 -13.74 2.11 7.93
CA TYR A 126 -12.53 1.68 7.21
C TYR A 126 -12.84 0.56 6.21
N LEU A 127 -13.68 -0.40 6.60
CA LEU A 127 -14.12 -1.46 5.68
C LEU A 127 -14.96 -0.92 4.53
N GLU A 128 -15.86 0.05 4.80
CA GLU A 128 -16.65 0.70 3.76
C GLU A 128 -15.77 1.51 2.79
N ALA A 129 -14.74 2.18 3.29
CA ALA A 129 -13.77 2.85 2.44
C ALA A 129 -13.00 1.85 1.57
N ALA A 130 -12.56 0.72 2.15
CA ALA A 130 -11.91 -0.36 1.40
C ALA A 130 -12.82 -0.95 0.31
N ARG A 131 -14.12 -1.10 0.56
CA ARG A 131 -15.10 -1.52 -0.46
C ARG A 131 -15.12 -0.56 -1.64
N ARG A 132 -15.25 0.74 -1.37
CA ARG A 132 -15.23 1.75 -2.45
C ARG A 132 -13.93 1.74 -3.24
N THR A 133 -12.80 1.46 -2.59
CA THR A 133 -11.52 1.27 -3.27
C THR A 133 -11.60 0.11 -4.27
N ILE A 134 -12.13 -1.05 -3.87
CA ILE A 134 -12.25 -2.20 -4.78
C ILE A 134 -13.24 -1.91 -5.92
N ASP A 135 -14.34 -1.20 -5.67
CA ASP A 135 -15.27 -0.81 -6.72
C ASP A 135 -14.57 0.07 -7.79
N TYR A 136 -13.72 0.99 -7.35
CA TYR A 136 -12.86 1.77 -8.25
C TYR A 136 -11.88 0.87 -9.03
N LEU A 137 -11.18 -0.04 -8.33
CA LEU A 137 -10.21 -0.96 -8.94
C LEU A 137 -10.85 -1.86 -10.00
N GLU A 138 -11.99 -2.46 -9.70
CA GLU A 138 -12.70 -3.32 -10.64
C GLU A 138 -13.06 -2.55 -11.90
N LYS A 139 -13.65 -1.36 -11.75
CA LYS A 139 -14.14 -0.55 -12.88
C LYS A 139 -13.04 0.05 -13.72
N ASN A 140 -11.98 0.56 -13.10
CA ASN A 140 -11.03 1.44 -13.78
C ASN A 140 -9.66 0.80 -14.03
N ILE A 141 -9.32 -0.28 -13.33
CA ILE A 141 -8.02 -0.93 -13.42
C ILE A 141 -8.18 -2.39 -13.88
N ILE A 142 -8.81 -3.24 -13.07
CA ILE A 142 -8.83 -4.69 -13.32
C ILE A 142 -9.61 -5.04 -14.59
N SER A 143 -10.80 -4.44 -14.81
CA SER A 143 -11.61 -4.71 -15.99
C SER A 143 -10.98 -4.25 -17.30
N LYS A 144 -10.05 -3.30 -17.22
CA LYS A 144 -9.34 -2.75 -18.39
C LYS A 144 -7.96 -3.34 -18.56
N SER A 145 -7.48 -4.10 -17.57
CA SER A 145 -6.08 -4.56 -17.45
C SER A 145 -5.09 -3.39 -17.47
N ASP A 146 -5.47 -2.23 -16.93
CA ASP A 146 -4.72 -0.97 -16.96
C ASP A 146 -4.06 -0.74 -15.59
N TYR A 147 -3.01 -1.53 -15.30
CA TYR A 147 -2.29 -1.50 -14.03
C TYR A 147 -1.16 -0.48 -14.07
N PHE A 148 -1.51 0.80 -14.05
CA PHE A 148 -0.53 1.87 -14.15
C PHE A 148 -0.09 2.40 -12.79
N SER A 149 1.15 2.84 -12.76
CA SER A 149 1.77 3.70 -11.74
C SER A 149 1.36 3.49 -10.27
N SER A 150 1.87 2.44 -9.63
CA SER A 150 1.97 2.41 -8.17
C SER A 150 3.30 2.98 -7.67
N THR A 151 4.31 3.06 -8.54
CA THR A 151 5.64 3.60 -8.23
C THR A 151 5.68 5.13 -8.31
N LEU A 152 6.71 5.73 -7.73
CA LEU A 152 6.86 7.19 -7.67
C LEU A 152 7.28 7.81 -9.01
N ASP A 153 7.79 7.00 -9.96
CA ASP A 153 8.65 7.48 -11.03
C ASP A 153 8.01 7.44 -12.42
N ALA A 154 6.96 6.69 -12.63
CA ALA A 154 6.43 6.46 -13.97
C ALA A 154 4.90 6.39 -14.06
N ASN A 155 4.36 6.98 -15.11
CA ASN A 155 2.99 6.77 -15.58
C ASN A 155 2.98 5.69 -16.67
N CYS A 156 3.36 4.47 -16.29
CA CYS A 156 3.35 3.32 -17.20
C CYS A 156 2.70 2.13 -16.50
N GLU A 157 2.38 1.11 -17.25
CA GLU A 157 1.98 -0.18 -16.68
C GLU A 157 3.08 -0.73 -15.79
N ASP A 158 2.69 -1.29 -14.65
CA ASP A 158 3.58 -1.66 -13.59
C ASP A 158 3.13 -2.95 -12.91
N LYS A 159 4.05 -3.91 -12.78
CA LYS A 159 3.79 -5.15 -12.05
C LYS A 159 3.40 -4.90 -10.59
N GLU A 160 3.97 -3.87 -9.96
CA GLU A 160 3.68 -3.56 -8.56
C GLU A 160 2.25 -3.07 -8.37
N ALA A 161 1.69 -2.35 -9.35
CA ALA A 161 0.28 -1.98 -9.36
C ALA A 161 -0.62 -3.22 -9.41
N ALA A 162 -0.25 -4.21 -10.23
CA ALA A 162 -0.98 -5.48 -10.29
C ALA A 162 -0.87 -6.27 -8.99
N ILE A 163 0.33 -6.36 -8.39
CA ILE A 163 0.54 -7.02 -7.09
C ILE A 163 -0.26 -6.31 -6.00
N SER A 164 -0.29 -4.98 -5.99
CA SER A 164 -1.08 -4.20 -5.05
C SER A 164 -2.59 -4.48 -5.21
N ALA A 165 -3.07 -4.64 -6.45
CA ALA A 165 -4.46 -5.02 -6.72
C ALA A 165 -4.78 -6.45 -6.25
N VAL A 166 -3.84 -7.41 -6.41
CA VAL A 166 -3.95 -8.77 -5.85
C VAL A 166 -4.09 -8.69 -4.33
N THR A 167 -3.17 -7.97 -3.69
CA THR A 167 -3.13 -7.80 -2.23
C THR A 167 -4.41 -7.16 -1.71
N ALA A 168 -4.90 -6.10 -2.35
CA ALA A 168 -6.13 -5.42 -2.00
C ALA A 168 -7.34 -6.38 -1.98
N ASN A 169 -7.50 -7.15 -3.05
CA ASN A 169 -8.61 -8.12 -3.17
C ASN A 169 -8.46 -9.29 -2.19
N TYR A 170 -7.24 -9.78 -1.94
CA TYR A 170 -6.97 -10.80 -0.93
C TYR A 170 -7.40 -10.32 0.47
N TYR A 171 -7.03 -9.09 0.87
CA TYR A 171 -7.44 -8.56 2.16
C TYR A 171 -8.96 -8.41 2.28
N MET A 172 -9.63 -7.95 1.24
CA MET A 172 -11.09 -7.87 1.24
C MET A 172 -11.74 -9.25 1.34
N ALA A 173 -11.24 -10.25 0.60
CA ALA A 173 -11.73 -11.63 0.69
C ALA A 173 -11.54 -12.23 2.11
N SER A 174 -10.49 -11.80 2.83
CA SER A 174 -10.19 -12.29 4.18
C SER A 174 -11.17 -11.81 5.27
N VAL A 175 -11.93 -10.74 5.02
CA VAL A 175 -12.85 -10.12 5.99
C VAL A 175 -14.31 -10.17 5.55
N THR A 176 -14.59 -10.76 4.40
CA THR A 176 -15.95 -10.88 3.83
C THR A 176 -16.37 -12.34 3.70
N LYS A 177 -17.63 -12.59 3.36
CA LYS A 177 -18.23 -13.95 3.25
C LYS A 177 -19.13 -14.06 2.02
N GLY A 178 -19.45 -15.30 1.66
CA GLY A 178 -20.43 -15.59 0.62
C GLY A 178 -20.09 -14.99 -0.75
N LYS A 179 -21.08 -14.43 -1.43
CA LYS A 179 -20.90 -13.86 -2.78
C LYS A 179 -19.91 -12.70 -2.84
N GLU A 180 -19.86 -11.87 -1.80
CA GLU A 180 -18.93 -10.75 -1.72
C GLU A 180 -17.48 -11.27 -1.68
N ARG A 181 -17.21 -12.27 -0.85
CA ARG A 181 -15.87 -12.91 -0.82
C ARG A 181 -15.50 -13.50 -2.18
N GLN A 182 -16.45 -14.20 -2.83
CA GLN A 182 -16.17 -14.79 -4.13
C GLN A 182 -15.83 -13.74 -5.17
N ARG A 183 -16.56 -12.60 -5.21
CA ARG A 183 -16.22 -11.45 -6.08
C ARG A 183 -14.75 -11.03 -5.89
N TYR A 184 -14.29 -10.87 -4.66
CA TYR A 184 -12.91 -10.45 -4.40
C TYR A 184 -11.88 -11.53 -4.78
N ILE A 185 -12.21 -12.81 -4.63
CA ILE A 185 -11.36 -13.90 -5.12
C ILE A 185 -11.23 -13.84 -6.65
N ASP A 186 -12.34 -13.65 -7.36
CA ASP A 186 -12.34 -13.56 -8.82
C ASP A 186 -11.53 -12.36 -9.32
N LEU A 187 -11.65 -11.20 -8.67
CA LEU A 187 -10.85 -10.01 -8.97
C LEU A 187 -9.36 -10.21 -8.64
N CYS A 188 -9.06 -10.89 -7.53
CA CYS A 188 -7.71 -11.27 -7.15
C CYS A 188 -7.05 -12.15 -8.23
N GLN A 189 -7.78 -13.16 -8.74
CA GLN A 189 -7.28 -14.03 -9.81
C GLN A 189 -7.00 -13.26 -11.10
N LYS A 190 -7.90 -12.36 -11.51
CA LYS A 190 -7.70 -11.52 -12.70
C LYS A 190 -6.44 -10.68 -12.58
N ALA A 191 -6.24 -10.00 -11.44
CA ALA A 191 -5.05 -9.21 -11.19
C ALA A 191 -3.78 -10.08 -11.14
N ALA A 192 -3.87 -11.29 -10.56
CA ALA A 192 -2.75 -12.22 -10.49
C ALA A 192 -2.31 -12.71 -11.88
N TYR A 193 -3.22 -12.96 -12.81
CA TYR A 193 -2.86 -13.32 -14.17
C TYR A 193 -2.03 -12.23 -14.85
N PHE A 194 -2.40 -10.97 -14.69
CA PHE A 194 -1.60 -9.87 -15.21
C PHE A 194 -0.24 -9.78 -14.51
N ALA A 195 -0.19 -9.86 -13.18
CA ALA A 195 1.06 -9.84 -12.43
C ALA A 195 2.01 -10.95 -12.88
N LEU A 196 1.49 -12.16 -13.11
CA LEU A 196 2.28 -13.32 -13.56
C LEU A 196 2.84 -13.14 -14.98
N SER A 197 2.24 -12.31 -15.84
CA SER A 197 2.77 -12.02 -17.17
C SER A 197 4.13 -11.30 -17.14
N TRP A 198 4.49 -10.69 -16.00
CA TRP A 198 5.79 -10.05 -15.79
C TRP A 198 6.90 -11.04 -15.37
N TYR A 199 6.57 -12.30 -15.08
CA TYR A 199 7.54 -13.32 -14.71
C TYR A 199 7.91 -14.13 -15.95
N TYR A 200 9.16 -14.04 -16.36
CA TYR A 200 9.69 -14.82 -17.47
C TYR A 200 10.10 -16.20 -16.96
N LEU A 201 9.54 -17.23 -17.58
CA LEU A 201 9.88 -18.64 -17.29
C LEU A 201 11.05 -19.16 -18.13
N TRP A 202 11.60 -18.34 -19.00
CA TRP A 202 12.70 -18.67 -19.91
C TRP A 202 13.62 -17.47 -20.09
N ASP A 203 14.86 -17.73 -20.49
CA ASP A 203 15.83 -16.69 -20.82
C ASP A 203 15.36 -15.90 -22.05
N VAL A 204 15.18 -14.61 -21.90
CA VAL A 204 14.85 -13.72 -23.01
C VAL A 204 16.15 -13.08 -23.51
N PRO A 205 16.54 -13.29 -24.80
CA PRO A 205 17.73 -12.65 -25.33
C PRO A 205 17.54 -11.13 -25.36
N PHE A 206 18.50 -10.41 -24.79
CA PHE A 206 18.53 -8.96 -24.91
C PHE A 206 18.88 -8.54 -26.33
N ALA A 207 18.17 -7.55 -26.87
CA ALA A 207 18.41 -7.01 -28.21
C ALA A 207 19.76 -6.27 -28.33
N LEU A 208 20.41 -5.95 -27.23
CA LEU A 208 21.70 -5.24 -27.19
C LEU A 208 22.82 -6.24 -26.88
N GLY A 209 23.70 -6.49 -27.87
CA GLY A 209 24.72 -7.54 -27.85
C GLY A 209 25.69 -7.54 -26.67
N HIS A 210 25.84 -6.45 -25.93
CA HIS A 210 26.71 -6.38 -24.75
C HIS A 210 26.13 -7.05 -23.50
N TYR A 211 24.84 -7.30 -23.48
CA TYR A 211 24.14 -7.86 -22.35
C TYR A 211 23.59 -9.27 -22.60
N ALA A 212 23.81 -9.80 -23.80
CA ALA A 212 23.30 -11.11 -24.22
C ALA A 212 23.96 -12.29 -23.50
N ALA A 213 24.99 -12.06 -22.70
CA ALA A 213 25.80 -13.13 -22.12
C ALA A 213 25.57 -13.42 -20.63
N ALA A 214 24.63 -12.71 -19.98
CA ALA A 214 24.29 -13.01 -18.59
C ALA A 214 23.05 -13.91 -18.54
N PRO A 215 23.19 -15.23 -18.35
CA PRO A 215 22.03 -16.07 -18.12
C PRO A 215 21.35 -15.63 -16.84
N PHE A 216 20.06 -15.26 -16.93
CA PHE A 216 19.22 -15.01 -15.76
C PHE A 216 18.93 -16.33 -15.03
N HIS A 217 19.97 -17.03 -14.58
CA HIS A 217 19.83 -18.29 -13.86
C HIS A 217 19.39 -18.14 -12.40
N GLN A 218 19.14 -16.92 -11.91
CA GLN A 218 18.80 -16.72 -10.50
C GLN A 218 17.76 -15.64 -10.31
N LEU A 219 16.56 -15.83 -10.80
CA LEU A 219 15.39 -15.32 -10.09
C LEU A 219 15.09 -16.32 -8.97
N HIS A 220 15.73 -16.13 -7.82
CA HIS A 220 15.25 -16.75 -6.61
C HIS A 220 13.88 -16.13 -6.29
N LEU A 221 12.85 -16.87 -6.64
CA LEU A 221 11.53 -16.67 -6.10
C LEU A 221 11.64 -16.85 -4.58
N PHE A 222 11.71 -15.77 -3.85
CA PHE A 222 11.47 -15.80 -2.42
C PHE A 222 9.97 -16.04 -2.20
N PHE A 223 9.57 -17.28 -2.30
CA PHE A 223 8.39 -17.74 -1.59
C PHE A 223 8.78 -17.75 -0.11
N VAL A 224 8.31 -16.77 0.62
CA VAL A 224 8.26 -16.90 2.07
C VAL A 224 7.20 -17.98 2.31
N ASP A 225 7.63 -19.15 2.74
CA ASP A 225 6.76 -20.19 3.22
C ASP A 225 5.87 -19.57 4.32
N ALA A 226 4.57 -19.57 4.08
CA ALA A 226 3.56 -19.07 4.99
C ALA A 226 3.08 -20.16 5.94
N ASP A 227 3.99 -21.05 6.36
CA ASP A 227 3.75 -22.03 7.39
C ASP A 227 4.76 -21.78 8.53
N ASP A 228 4.37 -20.86 9.46
CA ASP A 228 4.60 -20.97 10.92
C ASP A 228 3.73 -19.93 11.67
#